data_2cb5cf7e31990bf2d61b3a9161a802cd
#
_entry.id   2cb5cf7e31990bf2d61b3a9161a802cd
#
_cell.length_a   1.000
_cell.length_b   1.000
_cell.length_c   1.000
_cell.angle_alpha   90.00
_cell.angle_beta   90.00
_cell.angle_gamma   90.00
#
_symmetry.space_group_name_H-M   'P 1'
#
loop_
_entity.id
_entity.type
_entity.pdbx_description
1 polymer ?
#
loop_
_entity_poly.entity_id
_entity_poly.type
_entity_poly.pdbx_seq_one_letter_code
_entity_poly.pdbx_strand_id
1 'polypeptide(L)'
;MSWKKMLLAGDATAGPALQGTVSVDPPSIAKASTSNIDVSVNGLLTSHKVYVQCQSDLENGLVCIGAYCPVNGTLRLRIANWSSSAINGALRTWAYQAYD
;
A
#
# COMPACT_ATOMS: atom_id res chain seq x y z
N MET A 1 -14.54 -16.31 -29.60
CA MET A 1 -14.47 -15.53 -28.39
C MET A 1 -14.41 -16.28 -27.08
N SER A 2 -14.37 -17.57 -27.07
CA SER A 2 -14.38 -18.29 -25.81
C SER A 2 -13.15 -17.97 -24.93
N TRP A 3 -11.99 -17.83 -25.55
CA TRP A 3 -10.81 -17.50 -24.76
C TRP A 3 -10.93 -16.13 -24.10
N LYS A 4 -11.46 -15.15 -24.81
CA LYS A 4 -11.66 -13.80 -24.26
C LYS A 4 -12.71 -13.83 -23.15
N LYS A 5 -13.77 -14.55 -23.38
CA LYS A 5 -14.83 -14.67 -22.39
C LYS A 5 -14.32 -15.37 -21.15
N MET A 6 -13.54 -16.40 -21.33
CA MET A 6 -12.95 -17.13 -20.22
C MET A 6 -11.99 -16.26 -19.42
N LEU A 7 -11.16 -15.48 -20.10
CA LEU A 7 -10.24 -14.56 -19.45
C LEU A 7 -11.01 -13.51 -18.65
N LEU A 8 -12.04 -12.93 -19.27
CA LEU A 8 -12.83 -11.92 -18.57
C LEU A 8 -13.58 -12.50 -17.39
N ALA A 9 -14.08 -13.72 -17.53
CA ALA A 9 -14.75 -14.39 -16.42
C ALA A 9 -13.77 -14.63 -15.27
N GLY A 10 -12.56 -15.05 -15.58
CA GLY A 10 -11.51 -15.20 -14.58
C GLY A 10 -11.19 -13.89 -13.90
N ASP A 11 -11.03 -12.82 -14.69
CA ASP A 11 -10.75 -11.49 -14.14
C ASP A 11 -11.91 -10.98 -13.30
N ALA A 12 -13.15 -11.19 -13.78
CA ALA A 12 -14.32 -10.71 -13.07
C ALA A 12 -14.49 -11.41 -11.72
N THR A 13 -14.06 -12.67 -11.63
CA THR A 13 -14.15 -13.45 -10.40
C THR A 13 -12.89 -13.33 -9.55
N ALA A 14 -11.83 -12.76 -10.11
CA ALA A 14 -10.54 -12.61 -9.42
C ALA A 14 -10.38 -11.23 -8.82
N GLY A 15 -11.45 -10.68 -8.26
CA GLY A 15 -11.39 -9.44 -7.52
C GLY A 15 -10.48 -9.56 -6.30
N PRO A 16 -10.22 -8.47 -5.61
CA PRO A 16 -9.36 -8.52 -4.43
C PRO A 16 -9.95 -9.45 -3.38
N ALA A 17 -9.08 -10.25 -2.76
CA ALA A 17 -9.44 -11.07 -1.62
C ALA A 17 -9.77 -10.20 -0.41
N LEU A 18 -9.17 -9.01 -0.35
CA LEU A 18 -9.34 -8.06 0.73
C LEU A 18 -9.15 -6.66 0.20
N GLN A 19 -9.99 -5.72 0.64
CA GLN A 19 -9.81 -4.32 0.28
C GLN A 19 -10.41 -3.41 1.33
N GLY A 20 -9.93 -2.18 1.38
CA GLY A 20 -10.43 -1.20 2.32
C GLY A 20 -9.54 0.02 2.38
N THR A 21 -9.63 0.72 3.49
CA THR A 21 -8.80 1.89 3.76
C THR A 21 -8.15 1.78 5.13
N VAL A 22 -6.99 2.40 5.27
CA VAL A 22 -6.28 2.51 6.53
C VAL A 22 -5.81 3.95 6.71
N SER A 23 -5.68 4.35 7.97
CA SER A 23 -5.06 5.63 8.31
C SER A 23 -3.57 5.39 8.57
N VAL A 24 -2.74 6.19 7.94
CA VAL A 24 -1.29 6.07 8.06
C VAL A 24 -0.71 7.43 8.45
N ASP A 25 0.03 7.45 9.55
CA ASP A 25 0.73 8.63 10.02
C ASP A 25 2.23 8.32 10.01
N PRO A 26 2.94 8.69 8.94
CA PRO A 26 4.35 8.38 8.84
C PRO A 26 5.14 9.12 9.93
N PRO A 27 6.15 8.47 10.51
CA PRO A 27 7.07 9.19 11.37
C PRO A 27 7.91 10.17 10.55
N SER A 28 8.67 11.02 11.22
CA SER A 28 9.63 11.87 10.53
C SER A 28 10.64 11.00 9.80
N ILE A 29 10.80 11.22 8.49
CA ILE A 29 11.72 10.48 7.65
C ILE A 29 12.89 11.38 7.30
N ALA A 30 14.09 10.95 7.65
CA ALA A 30 15.30 11.71 7.36
C ALA A 30 15.50 11.89 5.86
N LYS A 31 16.21 12.93 5.49
CA LYS A 31 16.54 13.19 4.08
C LYS A 31 17.23 11.96 3.47
N ALA A 32 16.94 11.70 2.20
CA ALA A 32 17.55 10.62 1.42
C ALA A 32 17.42 9.25 2.10
N SER A 33 16.32 9.03 2.82
CA SER A 33 16.09 7.81 3.59
C SER A 33 14.75 7.20 3.26
N THR A 34 14.60 5.93 3.61
CA THR A 34 13.34 5.19 3.48
C THR A 34 12.91 4.70 4.85
N SER A 35 11.61 4.72 5.10
CA SER A 35 11.03 4.20 6.32
C SER A 35 9.97 3.17 6.01
N ASN A 36 9.87 2.14 6.85
CA ASN A 36 8.78 1.18 6.81
C ASN A 36 7.72 1.63 7.81
N ILE A 37 6.49 1.70 7.36
CA ILE A 37 5.35 2.05 8.21
C ILE A 37 4.41 0.86 8.21
N ASP A 38 4.16 0.29 9.38
CA ASP A 38 3.31 -0.88 9.55
C ASP A 38 1.96 -0.48 10.11
N VAL A 39 0.89 -0.99 9.50
CA VAL A 39 -0.48 -0.82 9.99
C VAL A 39 -1.17 -2.17 10.05
N SER A 40 -2.09 -2.32 10.99
CA SER A 40 -2.83 -3.56 11.14
C SER A 40 -3.94 -3.64 10.10
N VAL A 41 -4.01 -4.78 9.40
CA VAL A 41 -5.09 -5.10 8.48
C VAL A 41 -5.50 -6.53 8.71
N ASN A 42 -6.63 -6.70 9.41
CA ASN A 42 -7.13 -8.03 9.75
C ASN A 42 -7.43 -8.84 8.48
N GLY A 43 -6.92 -10.05 8.44
CA GLY A 43 -7.13 -10.95 7.30
C GLY A 43 -6.09 -10.86 6.20
N LEU A 44 -5.17 -9.88 6.26
CA LEU A 44 -4.09 -9.79 5.28
C LEU A 44 -3.08 -10.92 5.51
N LEU A 45 -2.66 -11.55 4.42
CA LEU A 45 -1.75 -12.69 4.47
C LEU A 45 -0.45 -12.38 3.72
N THR A 46 0.63 -13.02 4.13
CA THR A 46 1.93 -12.83 3.50
C THR A 46 1.96 -13.27 2.04
N SER A 47 1.01 -14.13 1.64
CA SER A 47 0.89 -14.59 0.26
C SER A 47 0.14 -13.61 -0.64
N HIS A 48 -0.52 -12.61 -0.06
CA HIS A 48 -1.27 -11.63 -0.85
C HIS A 48 -0.34 -10.70 -1.62
N LYS A 49 -0.77 -10.35 -2.83
CA LYS A 49 -0.17 -9.27 -3.61
C LYS A 49 -0.93 -7.99 -3.26
N VAL A 50 -0.22 -6.98 -2.76
CA VAL A 50 -0.85 -5.81 -2.17
C VAL A 50 -0.56 -4.57 -3.00
N TYR A 51 -1.60 -3.78 -3.21
CA TYR A 51 -1.51 -2.48 -3.88
C TYR A 51 -2.09 -1.43 -2.95
N VAL A 52 -1.46 -0.27 -2.89
CA VAL A 52 -1.89 0.83 -2.04
C VAL A 52 -1.92 2.13 -2.82
N GLN A 53 -2.77 3.03 -2.36
CA GLN A 53 -2.87 4.36 -2.94
C GLN A 53 -3.22 5.34 -1.84
N CYS A 54 -2.42 6.39 -1.70
CA CYS A 54 -2.78 7.51 -0.84
C CYS A 54 -3.94 8.26 -1.48
N GLN A 55 -4.95 8.60 -0.69
CA GLN A 55 -6.15 9.25 -1.21
C GLN A 55 -6.05 10.77 -1.25
N SER A 56 -4.88 11.30 -0.93
CA SER A 56 -4.57 12.73 -1.04
C SER A 56 -3.10 12.87 -1.41
N ASP A 57 -2.69 14.07 -1.75
CA ASP A 57 -1.29 14.30 -2.10
C ASP A 57 -0.39 14.11 -0.89
N LEU A 58 0.70 13.38 -1.10
CA LEU A 58 1.78 13.32 -0.12
C LEU A 58 2.56 14.64 -0.13
N GLU A 59 3.26 14.90 0.97
CA GLU A 59 4.19 16.01 1.02
C GLU A 59 5.22 15.90 -0.09
N ASN A 60 5.62 17.02 -0.66
CA ASN A 60 6.65 17.06 -1.69
C ASN A 60 7.94 16.43 -1.14
N GLY A 61 8.46 15.46 -1.89
CA GLY A 61 9.65 14.73 -1.48
C GLY A 61 9.35 13.35 -0.91
N LEU A 62 8.12 13.08 -0.48
CA LEU A 62 7.72 11.74 -0.03
C LEU A 62 7.11 10.95 -1.17
N VAL A 63 7.50 9.70 -1.28
CA VAL A 63 6.94 8.77 -2.27
C VAL A 63 6.84 7.37 -1.68
N CYS A 64 5.71 6.71 -1.92
CA CYS A 64 5.56 5.31 -1.55
C CYS A 64 6.22 4.45 -2.62
N ILE A 65 7.25 3.71 -2.24
CA ILE A 65 8.02 2.88 -3.18
C ILE A 65 7.59 1.42 -3.15
N GLY A 66 6.69 1.04 -2.27
CA GLY A 66 6.18 -0.32 -2.23
C GLY A 66 5.32 -0.58 -1.03
N ALA A 67 4.59 -1.69 -1.10
CA ALA A 67 3.78 -2.18 0.01
C ALA A 67 3.69 -3.69 -0.07
N TYR A 68 3.70 -4.35 1.08
CA TYR A 68 3.54 -5.79 1.16
C TYR A 68 3.14 -6.19 2.58
N CYS A 69 2.81 -7.47 2.75
CA CYS A 69 2.46 -8.03 4.04
C CYS A 69 3.67 -8.81 4.59
N PRO A 70 4.41 -8.26 5.56
CA PRO A 70 5.59 -8.95 6.09
C PRO A 70 5.24 -10.09 7.03
N VAL A 71 4.10 -9.98 7.68
CA VAL A 71 3.57 -10.99 8.61
C VAL A 71 2.05 -10.88 8.56
N ASN A 72 1.36 -12.01 8.71
CA ASN A 72 -0.09 -12.03 8.63
C ASN A 72 -0.72 -10.97 9.54
N GLY A 73 -1.63 -10.19 8.97
CA GLY A 73 -2.34 -9.14 9.69
C GLY A 73 -1.65 -7.77 9.68
N THR A 74 -0.51 -7.64 9.01
CA THR A 74 0.24 -6.38 8.96
C THR A 74 0.45 -5.95 7.51
N LEU A 75 0.09 -4.71 7.21
CA LEU A 75 0.41 -4.06 5.95
C LEU A 75 1.60 -3.14 6.17
N ARG A 76 2.66 -3.35 5.40
CA ARG A 76 3.85 -2.51 5.45
C ARG A 76 3.93 -1.63 4.22
N LEU A 77 3.99 -0.32 4.45
CA LEU A 77 4.27 0.66 3.40
C LEU A 77 5.72 1.09 3.52
N ARG A 78 6.39 1.21 2.38
CA ARG A 78 7.74 1.76 2.33
C ARG A 78 7.68 3.12 1.70
N ILE A 79 8.06 4.14 2.46
CA ILE A 79 7.99 5.54 2.03
C ILE A 79 9.40 6.12 2.05
N ALA A 80 9.79 6.68 0.91
CA ALA A 80 11.10 7.31 0.74
C ALA A 80 10.96 8.81 0.81
N ASN A 81 11.97 9.46 1.39
CA ASN A 81 12.11 10.91 1.39
C ASN A 81 13.28 11.28 0.47
N TRP A 82 12.96 11.84 -0.68
CA TRP A 82 13.96 12.24 -1.68
C TRP A 82 14.32 13.72 -1.58
N SER A 83 13.84 14.40 -0.55
CA SER A 83 14.14 15.81 -0.35
C SER A 83 15.47 16.02 0.37
N SER A 84 15.86 17.26 0.51
CA SER A 84 17.11 17.65 1.17
C SER A 84 16.96 17.84 2.68
N SER A 85 15.78 17.62 3.24
CA SER A 85 15.52 17.77 4.67
C SER A 85 14.55 16.70 5.16
N ALA A 86 14.53 16.46 6.46
CA ALA A 86 13.58 15.53 7.05
C ALA A 86 12.14 16.02 6.84
N ILE A 87 11.23 15.08 6.62
CA ILE A 87 9.81 15.39 6.44
C ILE A 87 8.99 14.52 7.42
N ASN A 88 8.15 15.20 8.20
CA ASN A 88 7.16 14.54 9.03
C ASN A 88 5.82 14.60 8.31
N GLY A 89 5.45 13.51 7.66
CA GLY A 89 4.20 13.43 6.89
C GLY A 89 2.97 13.52 7.78
N ALA A 90 1.89 14.02 7.23
CA ALA A 90 0.62 14.11 7.93
C ALA A 90 -0.12 12.77 7.92
N LEU A 91 -1.02 12.60 8.88
CA LEU A 91 -1.97 11.48 8.88
C LEU A 91 -2.85 11.55 7.63
N ARG A 92 -2.90 10.46 6.88
CA ARG A 92 -3.69 10.39 5.65
C ARG A 92 -4.39 9.06 5.53
N THR A 93 -5.45 9.04 4.74
CA THR A 93 -6.17 7.82 4.41
C THR A 93 -5.58 7.19 3.17
N TRP A 94 -5.31 5.89 3.24
CA TRP A 94 -4.78 5.10 2.12
C TRP A 94 -5.74 3.98 1.80
N ALA A 95 -6.00 3.78 0.53
CA ALA A 95 -6.75 2.63 0.06
C ALA A 95 -5.79 1.47 -0.20
N TYR A 96 -6.25 0.26 0.06
CA TYR A 96 -5.47 -0.94 -0.24
C TYR A 96 -6.35 -1.99 -0.91
N GLN A 97 -5.71 -2.81 -1.74
CA GLN A 97 -6.29 -4.02 -2.32
C GLN A 97 -5.27 -5.14 -2.20
N ALA A 98 -5.73 -6.30 -1.81
CA ALA A 98 -4.88 -7.49 -1.68
C ALA A 98 -5.46 -8.62 -2.53
N TYR A 99 -4.63 -9.24 -3.33
CA TYR A 99 -5.02 -10.31 -4.26
C TYR A 99 -4.29 -11.61 -3.90
N ASP A 100 -4.97 -12.71 -4.14
CA ASP A 100 -4.37 -14.03 -3.99
C ASP A 100 -3.28 -14.30 -5.03
#